data_4f4acf062a95662655336c4211fe4c99
#
_entry.id   4f4acf062a95662655336c4211fe4c99
#
_cell.length_a   1.000
_cell.length_b   1.000
_cell.length_c   1.000
_cell.angle_alpha   90.00
_cell.angle_beta   90.00
_cell.angle_gamma   90.00
#
_symmetry.space_group_name_H-M   'P 1'
#
loop_
_entity.id
_entity.type
_entity.pdbx_description
1 polymer ?
#
loop_
_entity_poly.entity_id
_entity_poly.type
_entity_poly.pdbx_seq_one_letter_code
_entity_poly.pdbx_strand_id
1 'polypeptide(L)'
;MDPEFRFTFDRYLPLIDPDTFSDVAFYQELSKIGYRQVLLGGTGSAGLVDVVRSIKAHTDLTVALYPAGPDAVCATDVVIMPDVMNSNSHFARPFGSGAVATAMNIMRQGLNFVPVAYIIMGNSTARWYFDAFLLPSTKILLGYANYARMVGYRYLALDYEDPQINIDPHLIAALRRIPGLHLVVSDEFTPASAAEALSYGAQTVITPSDIFEDASDPLALAAEFYTRLLKPT
;
A
#
# COMPACT_ATOMS: atom_id res chain seq x y z
N MET A 1 -1.23 21.33 5.59
CA MET A 1 -1.24 20.04 6.31
C MET A 1 -2.20 20.16 7.48
N ASP A 2 -3.21 19.31 7.55
CA ASP A 2 -4.19 19.28 8.63
C ASP A 2 -3.60 18.47 9.82
N PRO A 3 -3.38 19.06 11.00
CA PRO A 3 -2.82 18.36 12.15
C PRO A 3 -3.78 17.31 12.73
N GLU A 4 -5.08 17.41 12.41
CA GLU A 4 -6.10 16.46 12.84
C GLU A 4 -6.41 15.40 11.77
N PHE A 5 -5.74 15.46 10.62
CA PHE A 5 -5.96 14.51 9.53
C PHE A 5 -5.81 13.06 10.02
N ARG A 6 -6.82 12.28 9.72
CA ARG A 6 -6.86 10.84 10.00
C ARG A 6 -7.24 10.12 8.72
N PHE A 7 -6.37 9.25 8.28
CA PHE A 7 -6.65 8.35 7.17
C PHE A 7 -6.87 6.95 7.72
N THR A 8 -7.81 6.23 7.16
CA THR A 8 -8.06 4.82 7.48
C THR A 8 -8.14 4.05 6.18
N PHE A 9 -7.34 3.04 6.04
CA PHE A 9 -7.39 2.13 4.91
C PHE A 9 -8.69 1.33 4.92
N ASP A 10 -9.33 1.17 3.77
CA ASP A 10 -10.37 0.17 3.57
C ASP A 10 -9.80 -1.25 3.76
N ARG A 11 -10.66 -2.24 3.95
CA ARG A 11 -10.22 -3.64 4.14
C ARG A 11 -9.47 -4.21 2.95
N TYR A 12 -9.74 -3.66 1.77
CA TYR A 12 -9.07 -4.00 0.53
C TYR A 12 -8.76 -2.75 -0.28
N LEU A 13 -7.54 -2.68 -0.80
CA LEU A 13 -7.08 -1.61 -1.69
C LEU A 13 -6.40 -2.21 -2.91
N PRO A 14 -6.89 -1.92 -4.12
CA PRO A 14 -6.12 -2.16 -5.32
C PRO A 14 -4.98 -1.14 -5.41
N LEU A 15 -3.75 -1.60 -5.55
CA LEU A 15 -2.63 -0.78 -5.97
C LEU A 15 -2.58 -0.80 -7.49
N ILE A 16 -2.74 0.36 -8.10
CA ILE A 16 -2.85 0.50 -9.56
C ILE A 16 -1.68 1.31 -10.07
N ASP A 17 -1.00 0.78 -11.09
CA ASP A 17 0.04 1.52 -11.81
C ASP A 17 -0.62 2.44 -12.84
N PRO A 18 -0.47 3.77 -12.70
CA PRO A 18 -1.06 4.73 -13.61
C PRO A 18 -0.42 4.73 -15.01
N ASP A 19 0.73 4.10 -15.22
CA ASP A 19 1.31 3.94 -16.56
C ASP A 19 0.56 2.89 -17.36
N THR A 20 0.04 1.83 -16.72
CA THR A 20 -0.78 0.79 -17.35
C THR A 20 -2.26 1.22 -17.41
N PHE A 21 -2.79 1.74 -16.31
CA PHE A 21 -4.18 2.18 -16.20
C PHE A 21 -4.28 3.70 -16.19
N SER A 22 -3.98 4.33 -17.33
CA SER A 22 -4.03 5.78 -17.49
C SER A 22 -5.41 6.34 -17.85
N ASP A 23 -6.35 5.48 -18.33
CA ASP A 23 -7.70 5.90 -18.70
C ASP A 23 -8.59 6.08 -17.46
N VAL A 24 -9.16 7.26 -17.32
CA VAL A 24 -10.10 7.59 -16.23
C VAL A 24 -11.33 6.69 -16.22
N ALA A 25 -11.72 6.11 -17.36
CA ALA A 25 -12.87 5.20 -17.44
C ALA A 25 -12.73 3.99 -16.51
N PHE A 26 -11.50 3.46 -16.35
CA PHE A 26 -11.25 2.39 -15.40
C PHE A 26 -11.62 2.77 -13.97
N TYR A 27 -11.20 3.95 -13.52
CA TYR A 27 -11.47 4.45 -12.17
C TYR A 27 -12.93 4.83 -11.96
N GLN A 28 -13.60 5.30 -13.01
CA GLN A 28 -15.05 5.53 -12.97
C GLN A 28 -15.82 4.23 -12.76
N GLU A 29 -15.40 3.15 -13.41
CA GLU A 29 -15.99 1.82 -13.19
C GLU A 29 -15.69 1.28 -11.78
N LEU A 30 -14.47 1.45 -11.24
CA LEU A 30 -14.18 1.12 -9.84
C LEU A 30 -15.12 1.87 -8.88
N SER A 31 -15.32 3.16 -9.10
CA SER A 31 -16.26 3.97 -8.30
C SER A 31 -17.70 3.45 -8.42
N LYS A 32 -18.17 3.06 -9.61
CA LYS A 32 -19.51 2.48 -9.83
C LYS A 32 -19.67 1.11 -9.18
N ILE A 33 -18.62 0.28 -9.16
CA ILE A 33 -18.59 -1.00 -8.44
C ILE A 33 -18.80 -0.77 -6.93
N GLY A 34 -18.34 0.37 -6.41
CA GLY A 34 -18.49 0.78 -5.03
C GLY A 34 -17.21 0.99 -4.25
N TYR A 35 -16.07 0.95 -4.92
CA TYR A 35 -14.80 1.34 -4.30
C TYR A 35 -14.85 2.80 -3.82
N ARG A 36 -14.22 3.07 -2.68
CA ARG A 36 -14.11 4.42 -2.11
C ARG A 36 -12.67 4.91 -2.11
N GLN A 37 -11.73 4.00 -2.19
CA GLN A 37 -10.30 4.29 -2.15
C GLN A 37 -9.59 3.54 -3.27
N VAL A 38 -8.55 4.16 -3.82
CA VAL A 38 -7.59 3.54 -4.72
C VAL A 38 -6.19 3.95 -4.29
N LEU A 39 -5.26 3.01 -4.35
CA LEU A 39 -3.85 3.27 -4.12
C LEU A 39 -3.15 3.37 -5.48
N LEU A 40 -2.54 4.50 -5.77
CA LEU A 40 -1.72 4.67 -6.97
C LEU A 40 -0.26 4.49 -6.62
N GLY A 41 0.45 3.73 -7.42
CA GLY A 41 1.88 3.50 -7.23
C GLY A 41 2.48 2.91 -8.49
N GLY A 42 3.77 3.11 -8.66
CA GLY A 42 4.55 2.60 -9.79
C GLY A 42 5.96 3.15 -9.72
N THR A 43 6.90 2.52 -10.43
CA THR A 43 8.33 2.82 -10.32
C THR A 43 8.79 4.02 -11.16
N GLY A 44 7.88 4.83 -11.71
CA GLY A 44 8.31 5.98 -12.51
C GLY A 44 7.29 6.57 -13.43
N SER A 45 6.07 6.72 -12.96
CA SER A 45 4.96 7.19 -13.79
C SER A 45 5.12 8.64 -14.28
N ALA A 46 5.38 8.81 -15.55
CA ALA A 46 5.46 10.13 -16.19
C ALA A 46 4.09 10.83 -16.26
N GLY A 47 2.99 10.07 -16.32
CA GLY A 47 1.61 10.56 -16.42
C GLY A 47 0.88 10.75 -15.11
N LEU A 48 1.50 10.42 -13.96
CA LEU A 48 0.86 10.36 -12.64
C LEU A 48 0.01 11.58 -12.30
N VAL A 49 0.54 12.80 -12.51
CA VAL A 49 -0.17 14.04 -12.16
C VAL A 49 -1.46 14.21 -12.96
N ASP A 50 -1.46 13.87 -14.23
CA ASP A 50 -2.63 14.00 -15.10
C ASP A 50 -3.67 12.91 -14.79
N VAL A 51 -3.22 11.71 -14.50
CA VAL A 51 -4.11 10.61 -14.07
C VAL A 51 -4.78 10.97 -12.74
N VAL A 52 -4.04 11.41 -11.72
CA VAL A 52 -4.59 11.85 -10.44
C VAL A 52 -5.61 12.97 -10.64
N ARG A 53 -5.26 13.99 -11.43
CA ARG A 53 -6.18 15.11 -11.73
C ARG A 53 -7.47 14.61 -12.39
N SER A 54 -7.34 13.69 -13.33
CA SER A 54 -8.47 13.12 -14.05
C SER A 54 -9.39 12.30 -13.13
N ILE A 55 -8.83 11.45 -12.28
CA ILE A 55 -9.59 10.68 -11.29
C ILE A 55 -10.38 11.63 -10.38
N LYS A 56 -9.71 12.62 -9.80
CA LYS A 56 -10.34 13.58 -8.88
C LYS A 56 -11.40 14.46 -9.53
N ALA A 57 -11.32 14.70 -10.84
CA ALA A 57 -12.32 15.48 -11.58
C ALA A 57 -13.57 14.66 -11.94
N HIS A 58 -13.49 13.34 -12.01
CA HIS A 58 -14.53 12.49 -12.58
C HIS A 58 -15.03 11.39 -11.65
N THR A 59 -14.47 11.25 -10.45
CA THR A 59 -14.89 10.25 -9.46
C THR A 59 -14.87 10.83 -8.05
N ASP A 60 -15.56 10.16 -7.11
CA ASP A 60 -15.48 10.44 -5.67
C ASP A 60 -14.45 9.57 -4.95
N LEU A 61 -13.54 8.90 -5.69
CA LEU A 61 -12.51 8.07 -5.09
C LEU A 61 -11.52 8.89 -4.27
N THR A 62 -11.23 8.43 -3.09
CA THR A 62 -10.08 8.90 -2.33
C THR A 62 -8.83 8.32 -2.96
N VAL A 63 -7.95 9.17 -3.47
CA VAL A 63 -6.71 8.77 -4.11
C VAL A 63 -5.58 8.79 -3.08
N ALA A 64 -5.12 7.62 -2.68
CA ALA A 64 -3.90 7.45 -1.92
C ALA A 64 -2.71 7.25 -2.88
N LEU A 65 -1.60 7.92 -2.64
CA LEU A 65 -0.40 7.80 -3.47
C LEU A 65 0.69 7.05 -2.71
N TYR A 66 1.24 6.03 -3.33
CA TYR A 66 2.43 5.31 -2.88
C TYR A 66 3.62 5.71 -3.74
N PRO A 67 4.35 6.78 -3.40
CA PRO A 67 5.35 7.34 -4.29
C PRO A 67 6.60 6.47 -4.33
N ALA A 68 7.14 6.21 -5.52
CA ALA A 68 8.44 5.55 -5.70
C ALA A 68 9.62 6.39 -5.15
N GLY A 69 9.43 7.71 -5.02
CA GLY A 69 10.43 8.62 -4.50
C GLY A 69 9.92 10.05 -4.38
N PRO A 70 10.77 10.99 -3.96
CA PRO A 70 10.37 12.38 -3.73
C PRO A 70 9.75 13.06 -4.96
N ASP A 71 10.23 12.74 -6.15
CA ASP A 71 9.79 13.37 -7.41
C ASP A 71 8.42 12.87 -7.87
N ALA A 72 7.97 11.72 -7.36
CA ALA A 72 6.63 11.18 -7.63
C ALA A 72 5.53 11.80 -6.75
N VAL A 73 5.87 12.68 -5.79
CA VAL A 73 4.88 13.32 -4.91
C VAL A 73 4.08 14.36 -5.67
N CYS A 74 2.76 14.17 -5.72
CA CYS A 74 1.83 15.11 -6.36
C CYS A 74 0.56 15.31 -5.52
N ALA A 75 -0.31 16.24 -5.94
CA ALA A 75 -1.51 16.65 -5.21
C ALA A 75 -2.61 15.57 -5.21
N THR A 76 -2.48 14.62 -4.29
CA THR A 76 -3.46 13.57 -3.96
C THR A 76 -4.19 13.87 -2.67
N ASP A 77 -5.15 13.02 -2.27
CA ASP A 77 -5.85 13.18 -0.99
C ASP A 77 -4.94 12.80 0.18
N VAL A 78 -4.07 11.79 -0.02
CA VAL A 78 -3.09 11.36 0.96
C VAL A 78 -1.87 10.74 0.30
N VAL A 79 -0.69 11.03 0.82
CA VAL A 79 0.57 10.38 0.44
C VAL A 79 0.89 9.30 1.48
N ILE A 80 1.03 8.06 1.03
CA ILE A 80 1.50 6.95 1.86
C ILE A 80 3.03 6.94 1.78
N MET A 81 3.68 7.18 2.90
CA MET A 81 5.13 7.27 2.97
C MET A 81 5.71 5.97 3.52
N PRO A 82 6.29 5.09 2.68
CA PRO A 82 6.88 3.85 3.14
C PRO A 82 8.26 4.12 3.78
N ASP A 83 8.40 3.69 5.01
CA ASP A 83 9.68 3.60 5.69
C ASP A 83 10.10 2.12 5.72
N VAL A 84 11.02 1.72 4.83
CA VAL A 84 11.41 0.32 4.68
C VAL A 84 12.32 -0.11 5.83
N MET A 85 11.71 -0.81 6.79
CA MET A 85 12.34 -1.15 8.07
C MET A 85 13.53 -2.10 7.91
N ASN A 86 13.50 -2.98 6.92
CA ASN A 86 14.56 -3.95 6.62
C ASN A 86 15.37 -3.57 5.36
N SER A 87 15.59 -2.28 5.11
CA SER A 87 16.43 -1.80 4.02
C SER A 87 17.84 -1.47 4.48
N ASN A 88 18.84 -1.83 3.66
CA ASN A 88 20.23 -1.35 3.79
C ASN A 88 20.41 0.02 3.14
N SER A 89 19.48 0.42 2.24
CA SER A 89 19.58 1.67 1.51
C SER A 89 19.42 2.87 2.45
N HIS A 90 20.40 3.78 2.42
CA HIS A 90 20.27 5.06 3.11
C HIS A 90 19.12 5.92 2.57
N PHE A 91 18.65 5.62 1.38
CA PHE A 91 17.51 6.29 0.76
C PHE A 91 16.17 5.80 1.33
N ALA A 92 15.98 4.48 1.42
CA ALA A 92 14.68 3.86 1.68
C ALA A 92 14.37 3.57 3.15
N ARG A 93 15.41 3.46 4.00
CA ARG A 93 15.22 3.17 5.43
C ARG A 93 14.54 4.32 6.18
N PRO A 94 13.92 4.07 7.34
CA PRO A 94 13.37 5.11 8.19
C PRO A 94 14.37 6.26 8.45
N PHE A 95 13.89 7.50 8.31
CA PHE A 95 14.72 8.72 8.42
C PHE A 95 15.88 8.80 7.41
N GLY A 96 15.84 8.00 6.36
CA GLY A 96 16.81 8.06 5.28
C GLY A 96 16.62 9.29 4.38
N SER A 97 17.58 9.54 3.49
CA SER A 97 17.55 10.73 2.61
C SER A 97 16.31 10.80 1.71
N GLY A 98 15.82 9.67 1.23
CA GLY A 98 14.59 9.62 0.43
C GLY A 98 13.35 9.96 1.24
N ALA A 99 13.20 9.40 2.45
CA ALA A 99 12.10 9.72 3.34
C ALA A 99 12.08 11.22 3.69
N VAL A 100 13.25 11.79 4.02
CA VAL A 100 13.38 13.22 4.31
C VAL A 100 13.03 14.08 3.10
N ALA A 101 13.54 13.76 1.91
CA ALA A 101 13.23 14.49 0.68
C ALA A 101 11.73 14.41 0.31
N THR A 102 11.12 13.23 0.47
CA THR A 102 9.67 13.02 0.29
C THR A 102 8.87 13.89 1.27
N ALA A 103 9.24 13.89 2.55
CA ALA A 103 8.60 14.73 3.58
C ALA A 103 8.72 16.22 3.25
N MET A 104 9.87 16.69 2.77
CA MET A 104 10.05 18.08 2.32
C MET A 104 9.12 18.44 1.15
N ASN A 105 8.92 17.53 0.20
CA ASN A 105 8.00 17.74 -0.91
C ASN A 105 6.54 17.76 -0.46
N ILE A 106 6.15 16.86 0.43
CA ILE A 106 4.82 16.83 1.06
C ILE A 106 4.55 18.16 1.78
N MET A 107 5.49 18.60 2.62
CA MET A 107 5.35 19.86 3.35
C MET A 107 5.24 21.07 2.41
N ARG A 108 6.09 21.15 1.37
CA ARG A 108 6.07 22.24 0.40
C ARG A 108 4.75 22.33 -0.36
N GLN A 109 4.10 21.21 -0.63
CA GLN A 109 2.82 21.15 -1.33
C GLN A 109 1.62 21.20 -0.37
N GLY A 110 1.83 21.17 0.95
CA GLY A 110 0.75 21.19 1.95
C GLY A 110 -0.12 19.93 1.96
N LEU A 111 0.44 18.77 1.56
CA LEU A 111 -0.31 17.52 1.41
C LEU A 111 -0.48 16.80 2.75
N ASN A 112 -1.55 16.01 2.85
CA ASN A 112 -1.72 15.06 3.92
C ASN A 112 -0.87 13.81 3.66
N PHE A 113 -0.37 13.18 4.72
CA PHE A 113 0.44 11.97 4.59
C PHE A 113 0.22 10.99 5.74
N VAL A 114 0.57 9.74 5.47
CA VAL A 114 0.55 8.64 6.44
C VAL A 114 1.89 7.91 6.37
N PRO A 115 2.71 7.92 7.44
CA PRO A 115 3.90 7.09 7.50
C PRO A 115 3.52 5.63 7.75
N VAL A 116 4.11 4.73 6.99
CA VAL A 116 3.89 3.29 7.09
C VAL A 116 5.23 2.60 7.35
N ALA A 117 5.33 1.85 8.45
CA ALA A 117 6.44 0.93 8.64
C ALA A 117 6.28 -0.22 7.65
N TYR A 118 7.21 -0.37 6.72
CA TYR A 118 7.13 -1.30 5.61
C TYR A 118 8.19 -2.37 5.73
N ILE A 119 7.81 -3.63 5.72
CA ILE A 119 8.71 -4.79 5.79
C ILE A 119 8.50 -5.63 4.55
N ILE A 120 9.56 -5.80 3.77
CA ILE A 120 9.56 -6.63 2.57
C ILE A 120 9.95 -8.05 2.96
N MET A 121 9.01 -8.97 2.77
CA MET A 121 9.14 -10.38 3.14
C MET A 121 9.58 -11.24 1.96
N GLY A 122 9.11 -10.90 0.76
CA GLY A 122 9.31 -11.64 -0.46
C GLY A 122 10.53 -11.22 -1.28
N ASN A 123 10.69 -11.87 -2.42
CA ASN A 123 11.71 -11.55 -3.42
C ASN A 123 11.12 -10.70 -4.55
N SER A 124 10.35 -9.67 -4.18
CA SER A 124 9.66 -8.76 -5.07
C SER A 124 10.59 -7.75 -5.76
N THR A 125 10.05 -7.05 -6.76
CA THR A 125 10.70 -5.87 -7.36
C THR A 125 11.02 -4.82 -6.30
N ALA A 126 10.13 -4.64 -5.32
CA ALA A 126 10.33 -3.73 -4.20
C ALA A 126 11.57 -4.09 -3.38
N ARG A 127 11.84 -5.39 -3.16
CA ARG A 127 13.06 -5.83 -2.47
C ARG A 127 14.32 -5.37 -3.18
N TRP A 128 14.38 -5.55 -4.49
CA TRP A 128 15.51 -5.09 -5.29
C TRP A 128 15.63 -3.57 -5.28
N TYR A 129 14.52 -2.87 -5.48
CA TYR A 129 14.48 -1.41 -5.56
C TYR A 129 14.92 -0.74 -4.25
N PHE A 130 14.49 -1.28 -3.11
CA PHE A 130 14.78 -0.72 -1.79
C PHE A 130 15.98 -1.34 -1.09
N ASP A 131 16.73 -2.22 -1.74
CA ASP A 131 17.85 -2.95 -1.13
C ASP A 131 17.47 -3.58 0.22
N ALA A 132 16.33 -4.28 0.23
CA ALA A 132 15.81 -4.89 1.45
C ALA A 132 16.45 -6.25 1.69
N PHE A 133 16.77 -6.55 2.96
CA PHE A 133 17.29 -7.85 3.38
C PHE A 133 16.19 -8.72 4.00
N LEU A 134 16.30 -10.03 3.84
CA LEU A 134 15.37 -10.96 4.47
C LEU A 134 15.60 -11.00 5.98
N LEU A 135 14.53 -10.96 6.74
CA LEU A 135 14.59 -11.08 8.18
C LEU A 135 14.86 -12.56 8.57
N PRO A 136 15.85 -12.82 9.46
CA PRO A 136 16.30 -14.18 9.74
C PRO A 136 15.31 -15.01 10.56
N SER A 137 14.29 -14.40 11.15
CA SER A 137 13.29 -15.11 11.95
C SER A 137 12.06 -14.26 12.27
N THR A 138 10.94 -14.93 12.55
CA THR A 138 9.72 -14.33 13.07
C THR A 138 9.96 -13.49 14.33
N LYS A 139 10.87 -13.92 15.21
CA LYS A 139 11.22 -13.17 16.44
C LYS A 139 11.79 -11.79 16.10
N ILE A 140 12.65 -11.69 15.10
CA ILE A 140 13.24 -10.42 14.65
C ILE A 140 12.17 -9.55 14.00
N LEU A 141 11.29 -10.13 13.18
CA LEU A 141 10.17 -9.41 12.57
C LEU A 141 9.24 -8.81 13.66
N LEU A 142 8.88 -9.58 14.67
CA LEU A 142 8.11 -9.06 15.80
C LEU A 142 8.84 -7.95 16.56
N GLY A 143 10.18 -8.01 16.61
CA GLY A 143 11.02 -6.93 17.12
C GLY A 143 10.85 -5.63 16.33
N TYR A 144 10.93 -5.71 14.99
CA TYR A 144 10.69 -4.56 14.11
C TYR A 144 9.28 -3.99 14.26
N ALA A 145 8.26 -4.84 14.32
CA ALA A 145 6.87 -4.41 14.50
C ALA A 145 6.66 -3.68 15.84
N ASN A 146 7.20 -4.20 16.94
CA ASN A 146 7.16 -3.53 18.23
C ASN A 146 7.93 -2.21 18.22
N TYR A 147 9.11 -2.18 17.60
CA TYR A 147 9.88 -0.94 17.45
C TYR A 147 9.10 0.11 16.66
N ALA A 148 8.51 -0.27 15.51
CA ALA A 148 7.66 0.61 14.71
C ALA A 148 6.55 1.23 15.59
N ARG A 149 5.86 0.39 16.38
CA ARG A 149 4.83 0.87 17.31
C ARG A 149 5.39 1.84 18.37
N MET A 150 6.56 1.53 18.93
CA MET A 150 7.19 2.37 19.98
C MET A 150 7.59 3.75 19.47
N VAL A 151 8.04 3.87 18.22
CA VAL A 151 8.41 5.15 17.59
C VAL A 151 7.22 5.90 16.97
N GLY A 152 6.00 5.34 17.04
CA GLY A 152 4.77 6.06 16.72
C GLY A 152 4.10 5.68 15.40
N TYR A 153 4.59 4.68 14.67
CA TYR A 153 3.86 4.18 13.49
C TYR A 153 2.51 3.61 13.91
N ARG A 154 1.50 3.90 13.09
CA ARG A 154 0.15 3.35 13.24
C ARG A 154 -0.11 2.20 12.27
N TYR A 155 0.66 2.13 11.20
CA TYR A 155 0.51 1.15 10.12
C TYR A 155 1.79 0.36 9.97
N LEU A 156 1.63 -0.95 9.89
CA LEU A 156 2.68 -1.89 9.52
C LEU A 156 2.24 -2.61 8.25
N ALA A 157 2.98 -2.47 7.17
CA ALA A 157 2.75 -3.21 5.94
C ALA A 157 3.79 -4.34 5.81
N LEU A 158 3.31 -5.52 5.49
CA LEU A 158 4.12 -6.67 5.10
C LEU A 158 3.90 -6.92 3.62
N ASP A 159 4.98 -6.95 2.87
CA ASP A 159 4.99 -7.22 1.44
C ASP A 159 5.48 -8.65 1.19
N TYR A 160 4.56 -9.49 0.74
CA TYR A 160 4.81 -10.90 0.49
C TYR A 160 5.06 -11.21 -0.99
N GLU A 161 4.83 -10.31 -1.92
CA GLU A 161 4.93 -10.48 -3.39
C GLU A 161 6.03 -11.47 -3.85
N ASP A 162 5.86 -12.73 -3.50
CA ASP A 162 6.75 -13.84 -3.81
C ASP A 162 5.94 -15.15 -3.79
N PRO A 163 5.72 -15.82 -4.93
CA PRO A 163 4.92 -17.04 -4.99
C PRO A 163 5.53 -18.22 -4.20
N GLN A 164 6.75 -18.10 -3.73
CA GLN A 164 7.43 -19.12 -2.92
C GLN A 164 7.22 -18.93 -1.41
N ILE A 165 6.66 -17.80 -1.00
CA ILE A 165 6.44 -17.47 0.41
C ILE A 165 4.95 -17.46 0.71
N ASN A 166 4.50 -18.37 1.57
CA ASN A 166 3.14 -18.37 2.05
C ASN A 166 2.99 -17.45 3.27
N ILE A 167 1.84 -16.78 3.35
CA ILE A 167 1.47 -15.99 4.52
C ILE A 167 1.30 -16.93 5.71
N ASP A 168 2.09 -16.72 6.76
CA ASP A 168 1.98 -17.47 8.02
C ASP A 168 0.85 -16.92 8.89
N PRO A 169 -0.27 -17.68 9.08
CA PRO A 169 -1.39 -17.22 9.89
C PRO A 169 -0.99 -16.96 11.35
N HIS A 170 -0.03 -17.70 11.89
CA HIS A 170 0.43 -17.50 13.27
C HIS A 170 1.19 -16.20 13.43
N LEU A 171 1.99 -15.82 12.41
CA LEU A 171 2.68 -14.54 12.38
C LEU A 171 1.67 -13.38 12.29
N ILE A 172 0.70 -13.46 11.36
CA ILE A 172 -0.34 -12.44 11.21
C ILE A 172 -1.12 -12.26 12.53
N ALA A 173 -1.54 -13.36 13.14
CA ALA A 173 -2.24 -13.34 14.43
C ALA A 173 -1.37 -12.76 15.57
N ALA A 174 -0.07 -13.01 15.57
CA ALA A 174 0.85 -12.43 16.56
C ALA A 174 1.02 -10.92 16.37
N LEU A 175 1.20 -10.44 15.14
CA LEU A 175 1.31 -9.03 14.80
C LEU A 175 0.02 -8.26 15.12
N ARG A 176 -1.14 -8.86 14.84
CA ARG A 176 -2.45 -8.28 15.15
C ARG A 176 -2.65 -7.97 16.64
N ARG A 177 -1.93 -8.66 17.51
CA ARG A 177 -1.98 -8.43 18.97
C ARG A 177 -1.18 -7.22 19.44
N ILE A 178 -0.36 -6.61 18.58
CA ILE A 178 0.38 -5.39 18.92
C ILE A 178 -0.61 -4.23 18.97
N PRO A 179 -0.87 -3.64 20.16
CA PRO A 179 -1.94 -2.66 20.30
C PRO A 179 -1.61 -1.36 19.56
N GLY A 180 -2.60 -0.82 18.86
CA GLY A 180 -2.48 0.45 18.15
C GLY A 180 -1.68 0.39 16.85
N LEU A 181 -1.40 -0.82 16.34
CA LEU A 181 -0.80 -1.05 15.03
C LEU A 181 -1.84 -1.66 14.10
N HIS A 182 -2.09 -1.01 12.98
CA HIS A 182 -2.95 -1.49 11.91
C HIS A 182 -2.11 -2.32 10.93
N LEU A 183 -2.47 -3.59 10.76
CA LEU A 183 -1.71 -4.52 9.93
C LEU A 183 -2.24 -4.52 8.49
N VAL A 184 -1.37 -4.18 7.58
CA VAL A 184 -1.58 -4.24 6.12
C VAL A 184 -0.76 -5.39 5.56
N VAL A 185 -1.33 -6.17 4.66
CA VAL A 185 -0.61 -7.26 3.96
C VAL A 185 -0.77 -7.06 2.47
N SER A 186 0.34 -7.01 1.76
CA SER A 186 0.40 -6.94 0.29
C SER A 186 0.90 -8.27 -0.27
N ASP A 187 0.22 -8.77 -1.30
CA ASP A 187 0.58 -9.98 -2.04
C ASP A 187 -0.22 -10.06 -3.36
N GLU A 188 0.19 -10.91 -4.27
CA GLU A 188 -0.55 -11.28 -5.49
C GLU A 188 -1.82 -12.09 -5.15
N PHE A 189 -2.73 -11.46 -4.43
CA PHE A 189 -3.94 -12.13 -3.96
C PHE A 189 -4.92 -12.46 -5.08
N THR A 190 -5.52 -13.64 -4.98
CA THR A 190 -6.87 -13.88 -5.50
C THR A 190 -7.92 -13.35 -4.51
N PRO A 191 -9.19 -13.11 -4.92
CA PRO A 191 -10.24 -12.73 -3.97
C PRO A 191 -10.40 -13.72 -2.79
N ALA A 192 -10.11 -15.00 -3.04
CA ALA A 192 -10.17 -16.04 -2.00
C ALA A 192 -9.03 -15.92 -0.98
N SER A 193 -7.77 -15.86 -1.45
CA SER A 193 -6.62 -15.76 -0.56
C SER A 193 -6.56 -14.42 0.18
N ALA A 194 -7.06 -13.33 -0.42
CA ALA A 194 -7.23 -12.05 0.26
C ALA A 194 -8.22 -12.15 1.44
N ALA A 195 -9.35 -12.82 1.25
CA ALA A 195 -10.30 -13.08 2.33
C ALA A 195 -9.69 -13.95 3.44
N GLU A 196 -8.83 -14.88 3.06
CA GLU A 196 -8.11 -15.75 4.00
C GLU A 196 -7.10 -14.95 4.84
N ALA A 197 -6.28 -14.09 4.22
CA ALA A 197 -5.36 -13.20 4.93
C ALA A 197 -6.09 -12.28 5.94
N LEU A 198 -7.25 -11.75 5.57
CA LEU A 198 -8.12 -11.00 6.49
C LEU A 198 -8.61 -11.87 7.65
N SER A 199 -8.93 -13.15 7.41
CA SER A 199 -9.38 -14.08 8.46
C SER A 199 -8.26 -14.41 9.46
N TYR A 200 -7.01 -14.37 9.04
CA TYR A 200 -5.84 -14.54 9.91
C TYR A 200 -5.57 -13.31 10.80
N GLY A 201 -6.14 -12.17 10.47
CA GLY A 201 -6.03 -10.96 11.28
C GLY A 201 -5.45 -9.74 10.58
N ALA A 202 -5.11 -9.82 9.29
CA ALA A 202 -4.84 -8.62 8.49
C ALA A 202 -6.05 -7.68 8.55
N GLN A 203 -5.82 -6.38 8.62
CA GLN A 203 -6.90 -5.40 8.69
C GLN A 203 -7.14 -4.75 7.34
N THR A 204 -6.12 -4.72 6.52
CA THR A 204 -6.15 -4.32 5.12
C THR A 204 -5.33 -5.31 4.31
N VAL A 205 -5.81 -5.66 3.14
CA VAL A 205 -5.03 -6.38 2.11
C VAL A 205 -4.89 -5.49 0.88
N ILE A 206 -3.72 -5.55 0.24
CA ILE A 206 -3.40 -4.82 -0.99
C ILE A 206 -3.02 -5.83 -2.06
N THR A 207 -3.53 -5.67 -3.28
CA THR A 207 -3.05 -6.39 -4.45
C THR A 207 -2.26 -5.45 -5.35
N PRO A 208 -1.10 -5.87 -5.89
CA PRO A 208 -0.35 -5.09 -6.86
C PRO A 208 -1.08 -4.98 -8.20
N SER A 209 -0.65 -4.05 -9.05
CA SER A 209 -1.24 -3.76 -10.35
C SER A 209 -1.22 -4.94 -11.29
N ASP A 210 -0.16 -5.75 -11.24
CA ASP A 210 0.08 -6.91 -12.11
C ASP A 210 -1.11 -7.87 -12.13
N ILE A 211 -1.80 -8.04 -10.99
CA ILE A 211 -3.00 -8.89 -10.89
C ILE A 211 -4.11 -8.41 -11.84
N PHE A 212 -4.25 -7.10 -12.02
CA PHE A 212 -5.24 -6.51 -12.92
C PHE A 212 -4.73 -6.46 -14.35
N GLU A 213 -3.43 -6.28 -14.55
CA GLU A 213 -2.77 -6.22 -15.86
C GLU A 213 -2.84 -7.57 -16.56
N ASP A 214 -2.63 -8.66 -15.82
CA ASP A 214 -2.69 -10.04 -16.30
C ASP A 214 -4.11 -10.59 -16.43
N ALA A 215 -5.10 -9.90 -15.88
CA ALA A 215 -6.49 -10.33 -15.94
C ALA A 215 -7.09 -10.14 -17.35
N SER A 216 -7.81 -11.14 -17.83
CA SER A 216 -8.56 -11.02 -19.09
C SER A 216 -9.67 -9.97 -19.04
N ASP A 217 -10.20 -9.70 -17.85
CA ASP A 217 -11.17 -8.64 -17.56
C ASP A 217 -10.85 -8.04 -16.16
N PRO A 218 -10.05 -6.97 -16.11
CA PRO A 218 -9.68 -6.32 -14.86
C PRO A 218 -10.86 -5.82 -14.04
N LEU A 219 -11.94 -5.36 -14.70
CA LEU A 219 -13.12 -4.84 -14.02
C LEU A 219 -13.98 -5.96 -13.42
N ALA A 220 -14.09 -7.09 -14.09
CA ALA A 220 -14.76 -8.26 -13.52
C ALA A 220 -14.00 -8.78 -12.28
N LEU A 221 -12.67 -8.82 -12.36
CA LEU A 221 -11.84 -9.18 -11.20
C LEU A 221 -12.00 -8.18 -10.04
N ALA A 222 -12.01 -6.88 -10.34
CA ALA A 222 -12.26 -5.85 -9.32
C ALA A 222 -13.64 -6.02 -8.67
N ALA A 223 -14.68 -6.31 -9.46
CA ALA A 223 -16.04 -6.56 -8.93
C ALA A 223 -16.08 -7.80 -8.02
N GLU A 224 -15.30 -8.83 -8.31
CA GLU A 224 -15.17 -10.02 -7.45
C GLU A 224 -14.51 -9.68 -6.12
N PHE A 225 -13.38 -8.97 -6.13
CA PHE A 225 -12.72 -8.47 -4.91
C PHE A 225 -13.67 -7.62 -4.06
N TYR A 226 -14.37 -6.67 -4.70
CA TYR A 226 -15.33 -5.82 -4.01
C TYR A 226 -16.43 -6.65 -3.33
N THR A 227 -17.06 -7.54 -4.07
CA THR A 227 -18.17 -8.35 -3.58
C THR A 227 -17.75 -9.22 -2.39
N ARG A 228 -16.53 -9.75 -2.43
CA ARG A 228 -16.04 -10.67 -1.41
C ARG A 228 -15.51 -9.96 -0.16
N LEU A 229 -14.90 -8.79 -0.32
CA LEU A 229 -14.12 -8.16 0.75
C LEU A 229 -14.73 -6.86 1.29
N LEU A 230 -15.43 -6.10 0.47
CA LEU A 230 -15.90 -4.76 0.80
C LEU A 230 -17.42 -4.64 0.88
N LYS A 231 -18.17 -5.50 0.20
CA LYS A 231 -19.63 -5.43 0.23
C LYS A 231 -20.13 -5.71 1.66
N PRO A 232 -20.95 -4.84 2.25
CA PRO A 232 -21.57 -5.11 3.55
C PRO A 232 -22.37 -6.40 3.51
N THR A 233 -22.15 -7.30 4.46
CA THR A 233 -22.95 -8.51 4.68
C THR A 233 -24.26 -8.15 5.38
#